data_e605d8712789326a4393139f088f523e
#
_entry.id   e605d8712789326a4393139f088f523e
#
_cell.length_a   1.000
_cell.length_b   1.000
_cell.length_c   1.000
_cell.angle_alpha   90.00
_cell.angle_beta   90.00
_cell.angle_gamma   90.00
#
_symmetry.space_group_name_H-M   'P 1'
#
loop_
_entity.id
_entity.type
_entity.pdbx_description
1 polymer ?
#
loop_
_entity_poly.entity_id
_entity_poly.type
_entity_poly.pdbx_seq_one_letter_code
_entity_poly.pdbx_strand_id
1 'polypeptide(L)'
;MRKWYFFLLAGVLTSVILAFVYDKTKANEEGSGDYLYVSPNGSDQNEGTKEKPFRTLAHASEKAAAGTTVMIREGTYHETLDVKHSGTDGKSITFRNYENENVVISGESVTDAEYETPLIRIHDKHDIAISGLTIQDLSVSSEEATAMGIYVSGSSSHIAIKDNHIRGIKTTADEGNAHGIAVYGTGSMKDIRIEDNTVEKLTLGASEAVVLNGNIDGFTVAGNVVRNNNNIGIDLIGYEGTADKNDYVRNGVVENNTVYQNSTYGNPAYGDEYSAGGIYVDGGHDIEIKNNTVYDNDIGIEATSEHKGKYANAIQITDNKVYNNAYTGISIGGYDKKRGGTSNSLIARNIMYRNDTKGLYGGQLLLQYDTKNNTIEKNILTAGDSRLFIGNDFTENEGNTVNHNVYHKEADQDGIWMWKKKEYDSFSSYRKATKNDQQSIYADPMFRDEASYDFSLDPDSPARKVIE
;
A
#
# COMPACT_ATOMS: atom_id res chain seq x y z
N MET A 1 -6.84 -55.12 -42.26
CA MET A 1 -6.76 -53.66 -42.03
C MET A 1 -7.91 -53.21 -41.15
N ARG A 2 -7.76 -53.32 -39.86
CA ARG A 2 -8.65 -52.79 -38.82
C ARG A 2 -7.96 -53.04 -37.49
N LYS A 3 -7.44 -52.00 -36.84
CA LYS A 3 -7.15 -51.93 -35.40
C LYS A 3 -6.20 -50.74 -35.21
N TRP A 4 -6.79 -49.61 -34.82
CA TRP A 4 -6.09 -48.48 -34.17
C TRP A 4 -7.11 -47.32 -34.03
N TYR A 5 -8.06 -47.45 -33.11
CA TYR A 5 -8.87 -46.32 -32.60
C TYR A 5 -9.54 -46.70 -31.27
N PHE A 6 -8.75 -47.05 -30.26
CA PHE A 6 -9.35 -47.32 -28.93
C PHE A 6 -8.49 -46.87 -27.73
N PHE A 7 -7.51 -45.98 -27.93
CA PHE A 7 -6.67 -45.54 -26.81
C PHE A 7 -6.68 -44.02 -26.52
N LEU A 8 -7.60 -43.23 -27.05
CA LEU A 8 -7.63 -41.76 -26.86
C LEU A 8 -8.83 -41.26 -26.04
N LEU A 9 -9.73 -42.12 -25.59
CA LEU A 9 -10.90 -41.71 -24.79
C LEU A 9 -10.78 -42.06 -23.29
N ALA A 10 -9.80 -42.83 -22.87
CA ALA A 10 -9.63 -43.15 -21.43
C ALA A 10 -8.75 -42.14 -20.67
N GLY A 11 -7.97 -41.32 -21.37
CA GLY A 11 -7.06 -40.33 -20.74
C GLY A 11 -7.72 -39.02 -20.34
N VAL A 12 -8.85 -38.67 -20.94
CA VAL A 12 -9.54 -37.39 -20.66
C VAL A 12 -10.55 -37.50 -19.50
N LEU A 13 -11.11 -38.69 -19.28
CA LEU A 13 -12.04 -38.86 -18.14
C LEU A 13 -11.34 -39.01 -16.78
N THR A 14 -10.08 -39.48 -16.76
CA THR A 14 -9.31 -39.59 -15.50
C THR A 14 -8.74 -38.24 -15.02
N SER A 15 -8.41 -37.32 -15.94
CA SER A 15 -7.94 -35.98 -15.54
C SER A 15 -9.06 -35.06 -15.02
N VAL A 16 -10.28 -35.21 -15.49
CA VAL A 16 -11.43 -34.43 -15.01
C VAL A 16 -11.92 -34.93 -13.64
N ILE A 17 -11.85 -36.24 -13.39
CA ILE A 17 -12.24 -36.82 -12.08
C ILE A 17 -11.18 -36.48 -11.01
N LEU A 18 -9.89 -36.43 -11.36
CA LEU A 18 -8.83 -36.01 -10.44
C LEU A 18 -8.88 -34.51 -10.11
N ALA A 19 -9.29 -33.65 -11.06
CA ALA A 19 -9.49 -32.23 -10.80
C ALA A 19 -10.71 -31.96 -9.88
N PHE A 20 -11.80 -32.72 -10.05
CA PHE A 20 -12.98 -32.62 -9.17
C PHE A 20 -12.78 -33.24 -7.78
N VAL A 21 -11.89 -34.19 -7.62
CA VAL A 21 -11.56 -34.79 -6.31
C VAL A 21 -10.51 -33.93 -5.60
N TYR A 22 -9.61 -33.27 -6.33
CA TYR A 22 -8.61 -32.33 -5.76
C TYR A 22 -9.25 -31.06 -5.18
N ASP A 23 -10.37 -30.58 -5.78
CA ASP A 23 -11.09 -29.40 -5.29
C ASP A 23 -12.00 -29.70 -4.07
N LYS A 24 -12.44 -30.97 -3.91
CA LYS A 24 -13.19 -31.38 -2.71
C LYS A 24 -12.34 -31.72 -1.49
N THR A 25 -11.04 -32.00 -1.67
CA THR A 25 -10.14 -32.32 -0.55
C THR A 25 -9.46 -31.08 0.03
N LYS A 26 -9.48 -29.93 -0.65
CA LYS A 26 -9.06 -28.64 -0.08
C LYS A 26 -10.12 -27.95 0.80
N ALA A 27 -11.34 -28.49 0.85
CA ALA A 27 -12.43 -27.92 1.65
C ALA A 27 -12.49 -28.44 3.10
N ASN A 28 -11.56 -29.30 3.55
CA ASN A 28 -11.56 -29.87 4.89
C ASN A 28 -10.13 -29.97 5.49
N GLU A 29 -9.34 -28.90 5.42
CA GLU A 29 -8.30 -28.64 6.41
C GLU A 29 -8.76 -27.46 7.28
N GLU A 30 -9.88 -27.63 7.98
CA GLU A 30 -10.08 -26.95 9.25
C GLU A 30 -9.02 -27.55 10.19
N GLY A 31 -7.94 -26.78 10.42
CA GLY A 31 -6.93 -27.14 11.41
C GLY A 31 -7.63 -27.49 12.73
N SER A 32 -7.08 -28.40 13.51
CA SER A 32 -7.58 -28.85 14.82
C SER A 32 -7.49 -27.72 15.85
N GLY A 33 -8.10 -26.55 15.57
CA GLY A 33 -8.16 -25.40 16.47
C GLY A 33 -9.45 -25.41 17.29
N ASP A 34 -9.40 -24.89 18.49
CA ASP A 34 -10.60 -24.65 19.30
C ASP A 34 -11.38 -23.48 18.69
N TYR A 35 -12.69 -23.64 18.49
CA TYR A 35 -13.57 -22.59 17.97
C TYR A 35 -14.35 -21.95 19.09
N LEU A 36 -14.39 -20.63 19.13
CA LEU A 36 -15.32 -19.83 19.94
C LEU A 36 -16.25 -19.06 18.99
N TYR A 37 -17.51 -18.98 19.33
CA TYR A 37 -18.51 -18.27 18.54
C TYR A 37 -19.03 -17.05 19.27
N VAL A 38 -19.19 -15.94 18.53
CA VAL A 38 -19.76 -14.68 19.01
C VAL A 38 -20.95 -14.31 18.15
N SER A 39 -22.05 -13.87 18.77
CA SER A 39 -23.25 -13.41 18.07
C SER A 39 -23.91 -12.28 18.87
N PRO A 40 -24.47 -11.24 18.23
CA PRO A 40 -25.21 -10.19 18.94
C PRO A 40 -26.41 -10.73 19.76
N ASN A 41 -26.91 -11.89 19.36
CA ASN A 41 -28.00 -12.61 20.04
C ASN A 41 -27.51 -13.64 21.10
N GLY A 42 -26.20 -13.67 21.36
CA GLY A 42 -25.59 -14.57 22.33
C GLY A 42 -25.69 -14.08 23.78
N SER A 43 -24.90 -14.71 24.63
CA SER A 43 -24.76 -14.33 26.05
C SER A 43 -23.35 -14.67 26.53
N ASP A 44 -22.69 -13.76 27.24
CA ASP A 44 -21.37 -14.01 27.82
C ASP A 44 -21.36 -15.03 28.98
N GLN A 45 -22.54 -15.48 29.34
CA GLN A 45 -22.70 -16.61 30.27
C GLN A 45 -22.76 -17.98 29.55
N ASN A 46 -22.78 -17.99 28.25
CA ASN A 46 -22.75 -19.22 27.44
C ASN A 46 -21.32 -19.79 27.38
N GLU A 47 -21.20 -20.97 26.76
CA GLU A 47 -19.95 -21.71 26.63
C GLU A 47 -19.12 -21.29 25.42
N GLY A 48 -19.62 -20.39 24.56
CA GLY A 48 -18.98 -19.96 23.33
C GLY A 48 -19.04 -20.99 22.19
N THR A 49 -19.95 -21.97 22.28
CA THR A 49 -20.18 -22.92 21.18
C THR A 49 -21.06 -22.32 20.10
N LYS A 50 -21.14 -22.98 18.94
CA LYS A 50 -21.98 -22.53 17.81
C LYS A 50 -23.45 -22.38 18.21
N GLU A 51 -23.98 -23.29 19.04
CA GLU A 51 -25.35 -23.29 19.52
C GLU A 51 -25.58 -22.33 20.69
N LYS A 52 -24.53 -22.03 21.45
CA LYS A 52 -24.54 -21.12 22.61
C LYS A 52 -23.39 -20.15 22.53
N PRO A 53 -23.43 -19.18 21.57
CA PRO A 53 -22.34 -18.22 21.35
C PRO A 53 -22.25 -17.22 22.49
N PHE A 54 -21.07 -16.64 22.66
CA PHE A 54 -20.86 -15.42 23.44
C PHE A 54 -21.60 -14.25 22.81
N ARG A 55 -21.80 -13.18 23.56
CA ARG A 55 -22.44 -11.97 23.05
C ARG A 55 -21.43 -10.95 22.58
N THR A 56 -20.31 -10.79 23.31
CA THR A 56 -19.37 -9.68 23.10
C THR A 56 -18.03 -10.14 22.56
N LEU A 57 -17.42 -9.31 21.71
CA LEU A 57 -16.06 -9.50 21.22
C LEU A 57 -15.05 -9.43 22.38
N ALA A 58 -15.29 -8.55 23.33
CA ALA A 58 -14.45 -8.40 24.53
C ALA A 58 -14.40 -9.71 25.33
N HIS A 59 -15.53 -10.35 25.58
CA HIS A 59 -15.56 -11.64 26.31
C HIS A 59 -14.87 -12.77 25.53
N ALA A 60 -15.10 -12.83 24.21
CA ALA A 60 -14.43 -13.82 23.38
C ALA A 60 -12.90 -13.62 23.35
N SER A 61 -12.43 -12.37 23.32
CA SER A 61 -11.00 -12.03 23.39
C SER A 61 -10.36 -12.49 24.71
N GLU A 62 -11.06 -12.36 25.83
CA GLU A 62 -10.61 -12.85 27.14
C GLU A 62 -10.53 -14.39 27.21
N LYS A 63 -11.32 -15.10 26.45
CA LYS A 63 -11.37 -16.58 26.43
C LYS A 63 -10.46 -17.19 25.36
N ALA A 64 -10.11 -16.44 24.34
CA ALA A 64 -9.27 -16.95 23.24
C ALA A 64 -7.86 -17.28 23.75
N ALA A 65 -7.39 -18.46 23.41
CA ALA A 65 -6.03 -18.94 23.69
C ALA A 65 -5.29 -19.27 22.39
N ALA A 66 -4.01 -19.60 22.48
CA ALA A 66 -3.21 -19.94 21.30
C ALA A 66 -3.86 -21.09 20.47
N GLY A 67 -4.09 -20.84 19.19
CA GLY A 67 -4.76 -21.73 18.26
C GLY A 67 -6.28 -21.57 18.21
N THR A 68 -6.88 -20.68 19.00
CA THR A 68 -8.31 -20.41 18.97
C THR A 68 -8.70 -19.60 17.74
N THR A 69 -9.75 -20.01 17.04
CA THR A 69 -10.45 -19.19 16.05
C THR A 69 -11.78 -18.69 16.63
N VAL A 70 -11.89 -17.37 16.76
CA VAL A 70 -13.13 -16.69 17.16
C VAL A 70 -13.96 -16.45 15.89
N MET A 71 -15.04 -17.22 15.74
CA MET A 71 -16.01 -17.14 14.65
C MET A 71 -17.09 -16.12 15.00
N ILE A 72 -17.06 -14.98 14.33
CA ILE A 72 -17.97 -13.87 14.58
C ILE A 72 -19.15 -14.00 13.61
N ARG A 73 -20.37 -14.08 14.16
CA ARG A 73 -21.61 -14.21 13.40
C ARG A 73 -22.09 -12.84 12.87
N GLU A 74 -22.94 -12.88 11.86
CA GLU A 74 -23.51 -11.69 11.24
C GLU A 74 -24.14 -10.73 12.27
N GLY A 75 -23.96 -9.45 12.01
CA GLY A 75 -24.54 -8.36 12.78
C GLY A 75 -23.61 -7.20 12.97
N THR A 76 -24.14 -6.15 13.62
CA THR A 76 -23.36 -4.96 13.97
C THR A 76 -22.99 -5.01 15.46
N TYR A 77 -21.70 -4.92 15.72
CA TYR A 77 -21.10 -4.87 17.04
C TYR A 77 -20.71 -3.42 17.35
N HIS A 78 -21.44 -2.78 18.25
CA HIS A 78 -21.16 -1.41 18.73
C HIS A 78 -20.22 -1.45 19.93
N GLU A 79 -19.07 -2.06 19.73
CA GLU A 79 -18.01 -2.24 20.74
C GLU A 79 -16.64 -2.26 20.07
N THR A 80 -15.59 -2.09 20.88
CA THR A 80 -14.21 -2.24 20.43
C THR A 80 -13.69 -3.64 20.73
N LEU A 81 -12.73 -4.12 19.92
CA LEU A 81 -12.00 -5.35 20.16
C LEU A 81 -10.58 -5.04 20.64
N ASP A 82 -10.29 -5.31 21.90
CA ASP A 82 -8.94 -5.27 22.43
C ASP A 82 -8.43 -6.72 22.60
N VAL A 83 -7.40 -7.09 21.83
CA VAL A 83 -6.84 -8.45 21.82
C VAL A 83 -6.08 -8.71 23.12
N LYS A 84 -6.58 -9.63 23.95
CA LYS A 84 -6.06 -9.87 25.32
C LYS A 84 -4.86 -10.81 25.38
N HIS A 85 -4.80 -11.81 24.51
CA HIS A 85 -3.79 -12.84 24.55
C HIS A 85 -3.02 -12.95 23.24
N SER A 86 -1.83 -13.51 23.28
CA SER A 86 -1.04 -13.86 22.11
C SER A 86 -1.28 -15.32 21.71
N GLY A 87 -1.11 -15.60 20.43
CA GLY A 87 -0.94 -16.95 19.95
C GLY A 87 0.44 -17.52 20.29
N THR A 88 0.83 -18.56 19.60
CA THR A 88 2.19 -19.13 19.61
C THR A 88 2.55 -19.56 18.20
N ASP A 89 3.81 -19.83 17.93
CA ASP A 89 4.29 -20.29 16.64
C ASP A 89 3.43 -21.44 16.09
N GLY A 90 2.88 -21.26 14.90
CA GLY A 90 1.94 -22.18 14.25
C GLY A 90 0.55 -22.30 14.89
N LYS A 91 0.22 -21.49 15.92
CA LYS A 91 -1.07 -21.48 16.62
C LYS A 91 -1.56 -20.05 16.88
N SER A 92 -1.85 -19.33 15.84
CA SER A 92 -2.36 -17.97 15.93
C SER A 92 -3.75 -17.94 16.59
N ILE A 93 -4.06 -16.80 17.25
CA ILE A 93 -5.44 -16.47 17.62
C ILE A 93 -6.03 -15.71 16.44
N THR A 94 -7.14 -16.20 15.89
CA THR A 94 -7.78 -15.62 14.72
C THR A 94 -9.16 -15.08 15.09
N PHE A 95 -9.45 -13.84 14.74
CA PHE A 95 -10.78 -13.24 14.78
C PHE A 95 -11.28 -13.08 13.34
N ARG A 96 -12.36 -13.78 13.00
CA ARG A 96 -12.88 -13.72 11.63
C ARG A 96 -14.39 -13.90 11.57
N ASN A 97 -14.97 -13.45 10.46
CA ASN A 97 -16.36 -13.73 10.16
C ASN A 97 -16.61 -15.23 9.95
N TYR A 98 -17.77 -15.69 10.40
CA TYR A 98 -18.23 -17.06 10.15
C TYR A 98 -18.78 -17.20 8.73
N GLU A 99 -18.31 -18.15 7.94
CA GLU A 99 -18.80 -18.53 6.59
C GLU A 99 -19.08 -17.31 5.67
N ASN A 100 -18.23 -16.29 5.72
CA ASN A 100 -18.40 -15.02 4.98
C ASN A 100 -19.68 -14.22 5.34
N GLU A 101 -20.24 -14.44 6.51
CA GLU A 101 -21.33 -13.62 7.05
C GLU A 101 -20.89 -12.14 7.16
N ASN A 102 -21.84 -11.22 6.99
CA ASN A 102 -21.55 -9.79 7.09
C ASN A 102 -21.42 -9.35 8.55
N VAL A 103 -20.20 -9.18 8.99
CA VAL A 103 -19.85 -8.74 10.35
C VAL A 103 -19.37 -7.30 10.31
N VAL A 104 -20.00 -6.44 11.11
CA VAL A 104 -19.67 -5.01 11.19
C VAL A 104 -19.24 -4.66 12.62
N ILE A 105 -18.03 -4.11 12.77
CA ILE A 105 -17.59 -3.44 14.00
C ILE A 105 -17.78 -1.94 13.75
N SER A 106 -18.70 -1.31 14.50
CA SER A 106 -19.09 0.08 14.30
C SER A 106 -18.68 0.98 15.47
N GLY A 107 -18.04 2.08 15.14
CA GLY A 107 -17.64 3.12 16.08
C GLY A 107 -18.72 4.17 16.40
N GLU A 108 -19.96 4.03 15.88
CA GLU A 108 -21.03 5.02 16.10
C GLU A 108 -21.31 5.32 17.59
N SER A 109 -21.07 4.36 18.48
CA SER A 109 -21.28 4.53 19.93
C SER A 109 -19.98 4.82 20.68
N VAL A 110 -18.84 4.87 20.01
CA VAL A 110 -17.57 5.21 20.64
C VAL A 110 -17.52 6.72 20.85
N THR A 111 -17.47 7.14 22.09
CA THR A 111 -17.27 8.55 22.45
C THR A 111 -15.79 8.87 22.48
N ASP A 112 -15.44 10.12 22.21
CA ASP A 112 -14.04 10.60 22.15
C ASP A 112 -13.24 10.02 23.33
N ALA A 113 -12.29 9.17 22.97
CA ALA A 113 -11.29 8.70 23.91
C ALA A 113 -10.11 9.66 23.91
N GLU A 114 -9.33 9.61 24.96
CA GLU A 114 -8.06 10.33 25.02
C GLU A 114 -7.07 9.69 24.02
N TYR A 115 -6.39 10.51 23.23
CA TYR A 115 -5.31 10.17 22.29
C TYR A 115 -5.67 9.11 21.24
N GLU A 116 -5.53 7.84 21.51
CA GLU A 116 -5.71 6.74 20.55
C GLU A 116 -7.07 6.08 20.70
N THR A 117 -7.89 6.14 19.67
CA THR A 117 -9.26 5.61 19.66
C THR A 117 -9.41 4.55 18.55
N PRO A 118 -8.93 3.30 18.75
CA PRO A 118 -9.08 2.24 17.78
C PRO A 118 -10.38 1.44 17.97
N LEU A 119 -10.92 0.93 16.86
CA LEU A 119 -11.99 -0.09 16.92
C LEU A 119 -11.42 -1.47 17.21
N ILE A 120 -10.23 -1.78 16.67
CA ILE A 120 -9.48 -3.01 17.01
C ILE A 120 -8.09 -2.64 17.48
N ARG A 121 -7.72 -3.08 18.69
CA ARG A 121 -6.40 -2.85 19.28
C ARG A 121 -5.62 -4.15 19.44
N ILE A 122 -4.38 -4.15 18.96
CA ILE A 122 -3.39 -5.22 19.14
C ILE A 122 -2.12 -4.58 19.72
N HIS A 123 -1.89 -4.71 21.02
CA HIS A 123 -0.76 -4.08 21.70
C HIS A 123 0.11 -5.12 22.40
N ASP A 124 1.41 -5.18 22.08
CA ASP A 124 2.36 -6.17 22.61
C ASP A 124 1.84 -7.61 22.46
N LYS A 125 1.35 -7.95 21.28
CA LYS A 125 0.85 -9.30 20.99
C LYS A 125 1.60 -9.92 19.81
N HIS A 126 1.54 -11.24 19.75
CA HIS A 126 2.10 -11.98 18.61
C HIS A 126 1.18 -13.12 18.18
N ASP A 127 1.36 -13.53 16.93
CA ASP A 127 0.58 -14.60 16.31
C ASP A 127 -0.94 -14.32 16.37
N ILE A 128 -1.35 -13.18 15.80
CA ILE A 128 -2.74 -12.72 15.72
C ILE A 128 -3.15 -12.54 14.26
N ALA A 129 -4.36 -12.98 13.93
CA ALA A 129 -4.99 -12.72 12.64
C ALA A 129 -6.37 -12.04 12.82
N ILE A 130 -6.62 -10.99 12.02
CA ILE A 130 -7.93 -10.30 11.92
C ILE A 130 -8.37 -10.38 10.46
N SER A 131 -9.53 -11.02 10.20
CA SER A 131 -9.94 -11.18 8.80
C SER A 131 -11.45 -11.18 8.57
N GLY A 132 -11.85 -10.73 7.36
CA GLY A 132 -13.21 -10.81 6.86
C GLY A 132 -14.21 -9.89 7.56
N LEU A 133 -13.76 -8.80 8.19
CA LEU A 133 -14.58 -7.87 8.97
C LEU A 133 -14.81 -6.56 8.23
N THR A 134 -15.97 -5.96 8.42
CA THR A 134 -16.21 -4.55 8.10
C THR A 134 -15.98 -3.71 9.36
N ILE A 135 -15.10 -2.72 9.28
CA ILE A 135 -14.71 -1.84 10.40
C ILE A 135 -15.04 -0.42 9.99
N GLN A 136 -15.97 0.23 10.67
CA GLN A 136 -16.54 1.48 10.14
C GLN A 136 -17.08 2.45 11.18
N ASP A 137 -17.39 3.67 10.69
CA ASP A 137 -18.21 4.69 11.35
C ASP A 137 -17.66 5.17 12.72
N LEU A 138 -16.33 5.38 12.76
CA LEU A 138 -15.67 5.99 13.90
C LEU A 138 -15.37 7.47 13.59
N SER A 139 -15.74 8.37 14.51
CA SER A 139 -15.49 9.81 14.37
C SER A 139 -14.93 10.39 15.64
N VAL A 140 -13.83 11.14 15.54
CA VAL A 140 -13.28 11.95 16.62
C VAL A 140 -13.35 13.43 16.25
N SER A 141 -13.45 14.32 17.24
CA SER A 141 -13.59 15.76 17.06
C SER A 141 -12.50 16.59 17.74
N SER A 142 -11.63 15.95 18.51
CA SER A 142 -10.48 16.58 19.16
C SER A 142 -9.24 16.46 18.28
N GLU A 143 -8.41 17.50 18.23
CA GLU A 143 -7.08 17.45 17.59
C GLU A 143 -6.12 16.50 18.32
N GLU A 144 -6.34 16.25 19.61
CA GLU A 144 -5.52 15.32 20.40
C GLU A 144 -5.91 13.86 20.21
N ALA A 145 -7.10 13.58 19.67
CA ALA A 145 -7.61 12.24 19.47
C ALA A 145 -7.32 11.74 18.05
N THR A 146 -6.88 10.49 17.93
CA THR A 146 -6.66 9.83 16.65
C THR A 146 -7.63 8.68 16.48
N ALA A 147 -8.53 8.76 15.48
CA ALA A 147 -9.44 7.68 15.13
C ALA A 147 -8.72 6.59 14.35
N MET A 148 -8.85 5.32 14.75
CA MET A 148 -8.19 4.22 14.04
C MET A 148 -9.15 3.05 13.81
N GLY A 149 -9.16 2.51 12.61
CA GLY A 149 -9.90 1.28 12.36
C GLY A 149 -9.22 0.11 13.07
N ILE A 150 -7.97 -0.19 12.71
CA ILE A 150 -7.14 -1.23 13.36
C ILE A 150 -5.83 -0.57 13.81
N TYR A 151 -5.46 -0.77 15.06
CA TYR A 151 -4.23 -0.28 15.64
C TYR A 151 -3.35 -1.41 16.18
N VAL A 152 -2.14 -1.52 15.66
CA VAL A 152 -1.11 -2.47 16.11
C VAL A 152 0.04 -1.67 16.70
N SER A 153 0.44 -1.95 17.94
CA SER A 153 1.49 -1.17 18.60
C SER A 153 2.39 -2.01 19.51
N GLY A 154 3.42 -1.35 20.06
CA GLY A 154 4.38 -1.98 20.99
C GLY A 154 5.43 -2.83 20.27
N SER A 155 5.63 -4.04 20.77
CA SER A 155 6.54 -5.06 20.22
C SER A 155 5.77 -6.22 19.56
N SER A 156 4.69 -5.93 18.87
CA SER A 156 3.84 -6.95 18.23
C SER A 156 4.57 -7.64 17.06
N SER A 157 4.30 -8.92 16.82
CA SER A 157 4.91 -9.67 15.72
C SER A 157 4.02 -10.77 15.18
N HIS A 158 4.28 -11.23 13.94
CA HIS A 158 3.45 -12.24 13.26
C HIS A 158 1.96 -11.83 13.28
N ILE A 159 1.67 -10.60 12.85
CA ILE A 159 0.32 -10.05 12.79
C ILE A 159 -0.16 -10.10 11.35
N ALA A 160 -1.36 -10.65 11.12
CA ALA A 160 -2.01 -10.68 9.83
C ALA A 160 -3.34 -9.91 9.88
N ILE A 161 -3.48 -8.89 9.03
CA ILE A 161 -4.71 -8.11 8.81
C ILE A 161 -5.13 -8.37 7.37
N LYS A 162 -6.20 -9.15 7.17
CA LYS A 162 -6.50 -9.69 5.86
C LYS A 162 -7.99 -9.67 5.51
N ASP A 163 -8.30 -9.43 4.23
CA ASP A 163 -9.67 -9.49 3.70
C ASP A 163 -10.67 -8.60 4.47
N ASN A 164 -10.24 -7.49 5.09
CA ASN A 164 -11.13 -6.59 5.83
C ASN A 164 -11.55 -5.40 4.95
N HIS A 165 -12.71 -4.81 5.29
CA HIS A 165 -13.20 -3.59 4.67
C HIS A 165 -13.26 -2.48 5.72
N ILE A 166 -12.34 -1.52 5.64
CA ILE A 166 -12.23 -0.38 6.55
C ILE A 166 -12.74 0.87 5.85
N ARG A 167 -13.71 1.58 6.46
CA ARG A 167 -14.31 2.78 5.88
C ARG A 167 -14.94 3.70 6.91
N GLY A 168 -15.09 4.99 6.56
CA GLY A 168 -15.79 5.94 7.41
C GLY A 168 -15.12 6.19 8.77
N ILE A 169 -13.80 5.96 8.86
CA ILE A 169 -12.98 6.38 9.99
C ILE A 169 -12.56 7.83 9.73
N LYS A 170 -12.81 8.72 10.67
CA LYS A 170 -12.60 10.15 10.40
C LYS A 170 -12.25 10.97 11.63
N THR A 171 -11.45 12.01 11.39
CA THR A 171 -11.41 13.20 12.26
C THR A 171 -12.31 14.30 11.69
N THR A 172 -12.89 15.11 12.54
CA THR A 172 -13.60 16.34 12.17
C THR A 172 -12.88 17.59 12.66
N ALA A 173 -11.73 17.43 13.33
CA ALA A 173 -10.85 18.52 13.68
C ALA A 173 -9.97 18.90 12.48
N ASP A 174 -9.68 20.19 12.30
CA ASP A 174 -8.94 20.70 11.14
C ASP A 174 -7.49 20.17 11.11
N GLU A 175 -6.83 20.09 12.25
CA GLU A 175 -5.47 19.55 12.46
C GLU A 175 -5.51 18.14 13.09
N GLY A 176 -6.63 17.45 13.02
CA GLY A 176 -6.82 16.15 13.65
C GLY A 176 -6.23 14.99 12.83
N ASN A 177 -6.32 13.78 13.40
CA ASN A 177 -5.72 12.58 12.85
C ASN A 177 -6.70 11.41 12.77
N ALA A 178 -6.60 10.63 11.70
CA ALA A 178 -7.31 9.36 11.59
C ALA A 178 -6.57 8.38 10.68
N HIS A 179 -6.69 7.08 10.95
CA HIS A 179 -6.12 6.01 10.14
C HIS A 179 -7.12 4.88 9.88
N GLY A 180 -7.03 4.23 8.75
CA GLY A 180 -7.70 2.96 8.52
C GLY A 180 -6.99 1.82 9.24
N ILE A 181 -5.69 1.62 8.95
CA ILE A 181 -4.81 0.66 9.59
C ILE A 181 -3.53 1.37 10.01
N ALA A 182 -3.24 1.37 11.30
CA ALA A 182 -2.03 1.96 11.87
C ALA A 182 -1.17 0.92 12.57
N VAL A 183 0.12 0.86 12.23
CA VAL A 183 1.11 -0.03 12.84
C VAL A 183 2.26 0.81 13.36
N TYR A 184 2.37 0.94 14.68
CA TYR A 184 3.38 1.75 15.34
C TYR A 184 4.33 0.88 16.16
N GLY A 185 5.50 0.59 15.58
CA GLY A 185 6.57 -0.17 16.22
C GLY A 185 7.32 0.66 17.25
N THR A 186 6.70 0.94 18.40
CA THR A 186 7.35 1.62 19.51
C THR A 186 8.43 0.74 20.17
N GLY A 187 8.24 -0.58 20.09
CA GLY A 187 9.25 -1.60 20.32
C GLY A 187 9.61 -2.33 19.02
N SER A 188 10.32 -3.45 19.10
CA SER A 188 10.72 -4.22 17.90
C SER A 188 9.54 -5.05 17.36
N MET A 189 9.11 -4.77 16.15
CA MET A 189 8.10 -5.56 15.43
C MET A 189 8.71 -6.40 14.32
N LYS A 190 8.07 -7.54 13.98
CA LYS A 190 8.46 -8.43 12.89
C LYS A 190 7.26 -9.11 12.25
N ASP A 191 7.39 -9.40 10.97
CA ASP A 191 6.40 -10.14 10.18
C ASP A 191 4.99 -9.56 10.35
N ILE A 192 4.81 -8.34 9.84
CA ILE A 192 3.52 -7.64 9.78
C ILE A 192 2.97 -7.82 8.37
N ARG A 193 1.74 -8.34 8.25
CA ARG A 193 1.07 -8.58 6.98
C ARG A 193 -0.23 -7.82 6.91
N ILE A 194 -0.38 -7.00 5.89
CA ILE A 194 -1.60 -6.26 5.55
C ILE A 194 -1.96 -6.67 4.13
N GLU A 195 -2.92 -7.60 4.00
CA GLU A 195 -3.16 -8.28 2.73
C GLU A 195 -4.64 -8.25 2.34
N ASP A 196 -4.93 -8.02 1.07
CA ASP A 196 -6.27 -8.13 0.47
C ASP A 196 -7.36 -7.27 1.17
N ASN A 197 -7.00 -6.18 1.86
CA ASN A 197 -7.95 -5.29 2.50
C ASN A 197 -8.46 -4.21 1.54
N THR A 198 -9.66 -3.71 1.80
CA THR A 198 -10.18 -2.48 1.17
C THR A 198 -10.23 -1.37 2.23
N VAL A 199 -9.50 -0.29 1.99
CA VAL A 199 -9.44 0.89 2.88
C VAL A 199 -9.91 2.11 2.10
N GLU A 200 -11.08 2.63 2.44
CA GLU A 200 -11.70 3.69 1.62
C GLU A 200 -12.55 4.69 2.41
N LYS A 201 -12.72 5.87 1.81
CA LYS A 201 -13.64 6.91 2.30
C LYS A 201 -13.34 7.35 3.74
N LEU A 202 -12.05 7.55 4.01
CA LEU A 202 -11.57 8.06 5.27
C LEU A 202 -11.39 9.58 5.21
N THR A 203 -11.58 10.24 6.35
CA THR A 203 -11.20 11.64 6.56
C THR A 203 -10.04 11.66 7.54
N LEU A 204 -8.84 11.71 7.00
CA LEU A 204 -7.60 11.42 7.69
C LEU A 204 -7.01 12.62 8.45
N GLY A 205 -7.38 13.84 8.02
CA GLY A 205 -6.70 15.04 8.52
C GLY A 205 -5.23 15.05 8.12
N ALA A 206 -4.33 15.13 9.07
CA ALA A 206 -2.89 15.15 8.82
C ALA A 206 -2.26 13.74 8.66
N SER A 207 -3.07 12.67 8.73
CA SER A 207 -2.59 11.27 8.76
C SER A 207 -2.85 10.48 7.46
N GLU A 208 -2.52 9.19 7.45
CA GLU A 208 -2.49 8.27 6.31
C GLU A 208 -3.53 7.15 6.45
N ALA A 209 -3.98 6.59 5.33
CA ALA A 209 -4.99 5.53 5.35
C ALA A 209 -4.43 4.19 5.88
N VAL A 210 -3.22 3.83 5.44
CA VAL A 210 -2.47 2.66 5.91
C VAL A 210 -1.06 3.11 6.26
N VAL A 211 -0.64 3.00 7.51
CA VAL A 211 0.67 3.44 7.97
C VAL A 211 1.42 2.35 8.73
N LEU A 212 2.71 2.24 8.42
CA LEU A 212 3.70 1.50 9.20
C LEU A 212 4.77 2.49 9.65
N ASN A 213 4.98 2.66 10.96
CA ASN A 213 5.89 3.66 11.53
C ASN A 213 6.75 3.07 12.63
N GLY A 214 8.03 3.41 12.65
CA GLY A 214 8.97 3.05 13.73
C GLY A 214 9.72 1.74 13.48
N ASN A 215 10.03 1.00 14.54
CA ASN A 215 10.93 -0.16 14.49
C ASN A 215 10.23 -1.42 13.97
N ILE A 216 10.01 -1.50 12.68
CA ILE A 216 9.37 -2.64 12.01
C ILE A 216 10.38 -3.29 11.05
N ASP A 217 10.69 -4.57 11.27
CA ASP A 217 11.64 -5.35 10.50
C ASP A 217 10.97 -6.57 9.86
N GLY A 218 10.72 -6.50 8.56
CA GLY A 218 9.97 -7.49 7.82
C GLY A 218 8.47 -7.21 7.83
N PHE A 219 7.94 -6.81 6.67
CA PHE A 219 6.50 -6.59 6.47
C PHE A 219 6.09 -6.89 5.03
N THR A 220 4.81 -7.14 4.84
CA THR A 220 4.17 -7.30 3.53
C THR A 220 2.88 -6.47 3.51
N VAL A 221 2.76 -5.58 2.52
CA VAL A 221 1.52 -4.87 2.19
C VAL A 221 1.13 -5.28 0.78
N ALA A 222 0.17 -6.19 0.63
CA ALA A 222 -0.09 -6.84 -0.65
C ALA A 222 -1.58 -6.98 -0.99
N GLY A 223 -1.92 -6.78 -2.27
CA GLY A 223 -3.29 -7.02 -2.77
C GLY A 223 -4.34 -6.05 -2.25
N ASN A 224 -3.96 -5.00 -1.52
CA ASN A 224 -4.92 -4.08 -0.94
C ASN A 224 -5.49 -3.11 -1.98
N VAL A 225 -6.73 -2.66 -1.74
CA VAL A 225 -7.36 -1.55 -2.45
C VAL A 225 -7.47 -0.36 -1.50
N VAL A 226 -6.68 0.70 -1.74
CA VAL A 226 -6.67 1.91 -0.91
C VAL A 226 -7.11 3.10 -1.74
N ARG A 227 -8.28 3.69 -1.39
CA ARG A 227 -8.89 4.67 -2.30
C ARG A 227 -9.83 5.66 -1.65
N ASN A 228 -10.03 6.79 -2.35
CA ASN A 228 -11.02 7.82 -1.95
C ASN A 228 -10.79 8.33 -0.52
N ASN A 229 -9.54 8.51 -0.14
CA ASN A 229 -9.16 9.08 1.15
C ASN A 229 -8.65 10.52 0.94
N ASN A 230 -8.79 11.37 1.94
CA ASN A 230 -8.41 12.78 1.82
C ASN A 230 -6.95 13.07 2.22
N ASN A 231 -6.09 12.05 2.21
CA ASN A 231 -4.64 12.16 2.39
C ASN A 231 -3.95 10.89 1.86
N ILE A 232 -2.70 10.65 2.24
CA ILE A 232 -1.81 9.58 1.78
C ILE A 232 -2.48 8.20 1.86
N GLY A 233 -2.27 7.39 0.83
CA GLY A 233 -2.81 6.02 0.75
C GLY A 233 -2.06 5.04 1.64
N ILE A 234 -0.79 4.76 1.33
CA ILE A 234 0.07 3.83 2.08
C ILE A 234 1.36 4.57 2.44
N ASP A 235 1.75 4.58 3.71
CA ASP A 235 2.96 5.24 4.18
C ASP A 235 3.85 4.32 5.01
N LEU A 236 5.16 4.45 4.79
CA LEU A 236 6.22 3.64 5.37
C LEU A 236 7.26 4.57 6.02
N ILE A 237 7.12 4.79 7.34
CA ILE A 237 7.73 5.93 8.04
C ILE A 237 8.93 5.52 8.88
N GLY A 238 9.89 6.41 8.92
CA GLY A 238 11.05 6.33 9.79
C GLY A 238 11.51 7.69 10.31
N TYR A 239 12.16 7.65 11.46
CA TYR A 239 12.79 8.80 12.11
C TYR A 239 11.85 9.81 12.78
N GLU A 240 10.58 9.46 12.96
CA GLU A 240 9.58 10.27 13.66
C GLU A 240 9.70 10.25 15.19
N GLY A 241 10.64 9.48 15.74
CA GLY A 241 10.76 9.32 17.20
C GLY A 241 9.79 8.29 17.78
N THR A 242 9.20 7.45 16.95
CA THR A 242 8.27 6.40 17.37
C THR A 242 8.96 5.33 18.19
N ALA A 243 10.23 5.02 17.90
CA ALA A 243 11.03 4.04 18.63
C ALA A 243 12.38 4.61 19.07
N ASP A 244 12.86 4.17 20.24
CA ASP A 244 14.16 4.56 20.77
C ASP A 244 15.33 4.07 19.90
N LYS A 245 15.14 2.96 19.17
CA LYS A 245 16.19 2.33 18.34
C LYS A 245 15.62 1.81 17.06
N ASN A 246 16.40 1.91 15.97
CA ASN A 246 15.99 1.46 14.64
C ASN A 246 14.63 2.04 14.23
N ASP A 247 14.44 3.32 14.49
CA ASP A 247 13.21 4.06 14.26
C ASP A 247 12.97 4.26 12.76
N TYR A 248 12.75 3.16 12.04
CA TYR A 248 12.38 3.12 10.64
C TYR A 248 11.90 1.71 10.22
N VAL A 249 11.00 1.68 9.26
CA VAL A 249 10.53 0.44 8.65
C VAL A 249 11.57 -0.09 7.66
N ARG A 250 11.70 -1.42 7.58
CA ARG A 250 12.71 -2.05 6.72
C ARG A 250 12.39 -3.49 6.34
N ASN A 251 13.13 -3.99 5.31
CA ASN A 251 13.04 -5.37 4.83
C ASN A 251 11.60 -5.76 4.47
N GLY A 252 10.93 -4.90 3.73
CA GLY A 252 9.52 -5.05 3.41
C GLY A 252 9.19 -5.10 1.94
N VAL A 253 7.97 -5.53 1.65
CA VAL A 253 7.42 -5.60 0.29
C VAL A 253 6.05 -4.94 0.24
N VAL A 254 5.86 -4.06 -0.76
CA VAL A 254 4.57 -3.45 -1.11
C VAL A 254 4.24 -3.88 -2.54
N GLU A 255 3.30 -4.81 -2.70
CA GLU A 255 3.06 -5.40 -4.01
C GLU A 255 1.60 -5.66 -4.35
N ASN A 256 1.31 -5.62 -5.64
CA ASN A 256 -0.01 -5.96 -6.18
C ASN A 256 -1.17 -5.12 -5.59
N ASN A 257 -0.89 -3.95 -5.00
CA ASN A 257 -1.90 -3.06 -4.49
C ASN A 257 -2.50 -2.21 -5.61
N THR A 258 -3.76 -1.81 -5.43
CA THR A 258 -4.44 -0.83 -6.28
C THR A 258 -4.74 0.41 -5.42
N VAL A 259 -4.04 1.52 -5.71
CA VAL A 259 -4.08 2.73 -4.88
C VAL A 259 -4.50 3.93 -5.73
N TYR A 260 -5.66 4.52 -5.42
CA TYR A 260 -6.19 5.59 -6.26
C TYR A 260 -7.16 6.54 -5.58
N GLN A 261 -7.26 7.75 -6.14
CA GLN A 261 -8.14 8.82 -5.65
C GLN A 261 -7.90 9.17 -4.18
N ASN A 262 -6.62 9.21 -3.78
CA ASN A 262 -6.18 9.74 -2.51
C ASN A 262 -5.59 11.14 -2.77
N SER A 263 -6.09 12.17 -2.09
CA SER A 263 -5.71 13.55 -2.38
C SER A 263 -5.85 14.45 -1.15
N THR A 264 -4.87 15.33 -0.94
CA THR A 264 -4.93 16.36 0.09
C THR A 264 -5.72 17.60 -0.35
N TYR A 265 -6.08 17.71 -1.64
CA TYR A 265 -6.79 18.88 -2.13
C TYR A 265 -8.14 19.07 -1.43
N GLY A 266 -8.29 20.20 -0.73
CA GLY A 266 -9.47 20.47 0.09
C GLY A 266 -9.49 19.82 1.48
N ASN A 267 -8.40 19.16 1.89
CA ASN A 267 -8.21 18.71 3.26
C ASN A 267 -7.82 19.92 4.13
N PRO A 268 -8.52 20.21 5.26
CA PRO A 268 -8.21 21.39 6.08
C PRO A 268 -6.76 21.54 6.51
N ALA A 269 -6.06 20.43 6.79
CA ALA A 269 -4.65 20.44 7.18
C ALA A 269 -3.68 20.84 6.02
N TYR A 270 -4.12 20.73 4.77
CA TYR A 270 -3.27 20.95 3.57
C TYR A 270 -3.85 22.03 2.62
N GLY A 271 -5.11 22.44 2.79
CA GLY A 271 -5.74 23.41 1.91
C GLY A 271 -5.92 22.92 0.48
N ASP A 272 -5.51 23.75 -0.49
CA ASP A 272 -5.61 23.47 -1.93
C ASP A 272 -4.31 22.89 -2.53
N GLU A 273 -3.52 22.18 -1.74
CA GLU A 273 -2.29 21.54 -2.19
C GLU A 273 -2.51 20.08 -2.62
N TYR A 274 -1.77 19.65 -3.66
CA TYR A 274 -1.74 18.29 -4.16
C TYR A 274 -0.46 17.60 -3.66
N SER A 275 -0.51 16.91 -2.51
CA SER A 275 0.66 16.33 -1.86
C SER A 275 0.50 14.90 -1.37
N ALA A 276 -0.69 14.31 -1.48
CA ALA A 276 -0.91 12.93 -1.05
C ALA A 276 -0.19 11.92 -1.96
N GLY A 277 0.77 11.18 -1.40
CA GLY A 277 1.33 10.00 -2.04
C GLY A 277 0.31 8.86 -2.11
N GLY A 278 0.17 8.19 -3.27
CA GLY A 278 -0.53 6.91 -3.33
C GLY A 278 0.22 5.89 -2.48
N ILE A 279 1.53 5.73 -2.73
CA ILE A 279 2.46 4.96 -1.90
C ILE A 279 3.63 5.86 -1.55
N TYR A 280 3.89 6.03 -0.28
CA TYR A 280 4.94 6.91 0.24
C TYR A 280 5.93 6.14 1.11
N VAL A 281 7.22 6.39 0.95
CA VAL A 281 8.29 5.93 1.84
C VAL A 281 8.95 7.15 2.43
N ASP A 282 8.73 7.40 3.70
CA ASP A 282 9.43 8.43 4.47
C ASP A 282 10.52 7.81 5.34
N GLY A 283 11.73 7.73 4.81
CA GLY A 283 12.90 7.26 5.55
C GLY A 283 12.99 5.74 5.77
N GLY A 284 12.18 4.94 5.08
CA GLY A 284 12.28 3.48 5.11
C GLY A 284 13.54 2.94 4.41
N HIS A 285 13.94 1.70 4.71
CA HIS A 285 15.13 1.05 4.16
C HIS A 285 14.85 -0.34 3.60
N ASP A 286 15.55 -0.72 2.50
CA ASP A 286 15.50 -2.08 1.95
C ASP A 286 14.06 -2.53 1.67
N ILE A 287 13.31 -1.72 0.89
CA ILE A 287 11.89 -1.95 0.58
C ILE A 287 11.71 -2.16 -0.91
N GLU A 288 10.93 -3.17 -1.29
CA GLU A 288 10.50 -3.43 -2.65
C GLU A 288 9.06 -2.93 -2.85
N ILE A 289 8.85 -2.02 -3.80
CA ILE A 289 7.53 -1.53 -4.25
C ILE A 289 7.34 -2.01 -5.67
N LYS A 290 6.52 -3.06 -5.88
CA LYS A 290 6.45 -3.71 -7.18
C LYS A 290 5.06 -4.16 -7.58
N ASN A 291 4.80 -4.18 -8.89
CA ASN A 291 3.54 -4.65 -9.48
C ASN A 291 2.29 -3.92 -8.95
N ASN A 292 2.42 -2.71 -8.42
CA ASN A 292 1.27 -1.93 -7.98
C ASN A 292 0.65 -1.16 -9.15
N THR A 293 -0.64 -0.88 -9.03
CA THR A 293 -1.38 0.02 -9.93
C THR A 293 -1.78 1.27 -9.14
N VAL A 294 -1.16 2.40 -9.48
CA VAL A 294 -1.25 3.65 -8.69
C VAL A 294 -1.69 4.79 -9.59
N TYR A 295 -2.89 5.32 -9.39
CA TYR A 295 -3.46 6.31 -10.32
C TYR A 295 -4.44 7.28 -9.68
N ASP A 296 -4.64 8.42 -10.31
CA ASP A 296 -5.56 9.48 -9.86
C ASP A 296 -5.31 9.95 -8.40
N ASN A 297 -4.07 9.79 -7.87
CA ASN A 297 -3.65 10.39 -6.60
C ASN A 297 -2.99 11.76 -6.88
N ASP A 298 -2.52 12.43 -5.85
CA ASP A 298 -1.72 13.65 -6.07
C ASP A 298 -0.33 13.29 -6.58
N ILE A 299 0.38 12.43 -5.85
CA ILE A 299 1.66 11.84 -6.23
C ILE A 299 1.44 10.33 -6.37
N GLY A 300 1.96 9.70 -7.41
CA GLY A 300 1.82 8.27 -7.56
C GLY A 300 2.59 7.50 -6.50
N ILE A 301 3.92 7.42 -6.65
CA ILE A 301 4.83 6.77 -5.69
C ILE A 301 5.90 7.77 -5.29
N GLU A 302 6.14 7.93 -4.00
CA GLU A 302 7.20 8.79 -3.49
C GLU A 302 8.16 8.04 -2.57
N ALA A 303 9.45 8.34 -2.67
CA ALA A 303 10.46 7.87 -1.74
C ALA A 303 11.37 9.03 -1.35
N THR A 304 11.34 9.39 -0.08
CA THR A 304 12.13 10.48 0.49
C THR A 304 12.41 10.23 1.96
N SER A 305 12.94 11.22 2.67
CA SER A 305 12.82 11.34 4.13
C SER A 305 12.49 12.77 4.51
N GLU A 306 11.57 12.97 5.38
CA GLU A 306 11.23 14.28 5.92
C GLU A 306 12.29 14.81 6.90
N HIS A 307 13.21 13.97 7.34
CA HIS A 307 14.21 14.30 8.33
C HIS A 307 15.57 14.62 7.70
N LYS A 308 16.08 15.82 7.94
CA LYS A 308 17.33 16.31 7.39
C LYS A 308 18.50 15.35 7.66
N GLY A 309 19.20 14.96 6.58
CA GLY A 309 20.33 14.05 6.64
C GLY A 309 19.95 12.58 6.85
N LYS A 310 18.65 12.25 6.75
CA LYS A 310 18.14 10.90 6.67
C LYS A 310 17.74 10.58 5.23
N TYR A 311 17.58 9.32 4.92
CA TYR A 311 17.29 8.88 3.56
C TYR A 311 16.28 7.74 3.54
N ALA A 312 15.40 7.75 2.56
CA ALA A 312 14.87 6.51 2.04
C ALA A 312 16.01 5.82 1.29
N ASN A 313 16.42 4.64 1.73
CA ASN A 313 17.65 4.02 1.24
C ASN A 313 17.42 2.59 0.76
N ALA A 314 18.04 2.24 -0.38
CA ALA A 314 17.90 0.94 -1.02
C ALA A 314 16.43 0.58 -1.32
N ILE A 315 15.67 1.55 -1.83
CA ILE A 315 14.30 1.36 -2.26
C ILE A 315 14.28 0.85 -3.71
N GLN A 316 13.52 -0.19 -3.97
CA GLN A 316 13.31 -0.73 -5.30
C GLN A 316 11.88 -0.46 -5.76
N ILE A 317 11.69 0.48 -6.69
CA ILE A 317 10.39 0.81 -7.29
C ILE A 317 10.39 0.18 -8.68
N THR A 318 9.73 -0.97 -8.83
CA THR A 318 9.84 -1.78 -10.06
C THR A 318 8.51 -2.32 -10.54
N ASP A 319 8.35 -2.40 -11.86
CA ASP A 319 7.22 -3.07 -12.50
C ASP A 319 5.84 -2.50 -12.12
N ASN A 320 5.77 -1.23 -11.67
CA ASN A 320 4.52 -0.56 -11.31
C ASN A 320 3.89 0.15 -12.51
N LYS A 321 2.57 0.28 -12.49
CA LYS A 321 1.78 1.10 -13.40
C LYS A 321 1.34 2.36 -12.65
N VAL A 322 1.87 3.51 -13.05
CA VAL A 322 1.67 4.80 -12.36
C VAL A 322 1.14 5.82 -13.36
N TYR A 323 -0.15 6.21 -13.23
CA TYR A 323 -0.75 7.05 -14.27
C TYR A 323 -1.80 8.04 -13.74
N ASN A 324 -2.01 9.12 -14.49
CA ASN A 324 -2.99 10.17 -14.23
C ASN A 324 -2.89 10.84 -12.85
N ASN A 325 -1.76 10.80 -12.18
CA ASN A 325 -1.61 11.47 -10.90
C ASN A 325 -1.50 12.99 -11.10
N ALA A 326 -2.00 13.76 -10.13
CA ALA A 326 -2.19 15.22 -10.26
C ALA A 326 -0.89 15.99 -10.41
N TYR A 327 0.12 15.64 -9.62
CA TYR A 327 1.40 16.34 -9.54
C TYR A 327 2.53 15.58 -10.26
N THR A 328 2.76 14.32 -9.94
CA THR A 328 3.85 13.53 -10.55
C THR A 328 3.59 12.03 -10.49
N GLY A 329 4.24 11.27 -11.37
CA GLY A 329 4.15 9.82 -11.35
C GLY A 329 4.99 9.22 -10.21
N ILE A 330 6.31 9.30 -10.33
CA ILE A 330 7.24 8.82 -9.29
C ILE A 330 8.10 10.01 -8.84
N SER A 331 8.23 10.20 -7.51
CA SER A 331 9.06 11.21 -6.89
C SER A 331 10.14 10.58 -6.01
N ILE A 332 11.35 11.07 -6.06
CA ILE A 332 12.45 10.72 -5.16
C ILE A 332 13.17 11.98 -4.66
N GLY A 333 13.63 11.94 -3.40
CA GLY A 333 14.32 13.08 -2.77
C GLY A 333 13.39 14.00 -1.99
N GLY A 334 13.94 14.81 -1.13
CA GLY A 334 13.19 15.72 -0.28
C GLY A 334 12.61 16.92 -1.02
N TYR A 335 11.39 17.30 -0.72
CA TYR A 335 10.71 18.40 -1.41
C TYR A 335 11.35 19.77 -1.15
N ASP A 336 12.20 19.91 -0.16
CA ASP A 336 13.02 21.10 0.07
C ASP A 336 14.38 20.77 0.73
N LYS A 337 15.23 21.77 0.90
CA LYS A 337 16.58 21.63 1.50
C LYS A 337 16.59 21.43 3.02
N LYS A 338 15.46 21.41 3.66
CA LYS A 338 15.32 21.11 5.11
C LYS A 338 15.03 19.66 5.35
N ARG A 339 14.68 18.92 4.30
CA ARG A 339 14.35 17.49 4.33
C ARG A 339 15.59 16.63 4.08
N GLY A 340 15.40 15.33 4.18
CA GLY A 340 16.38 14.33 3.76
C GLY A 340 16.30 14.04 2.26
N GLY A 341 16.57 12.82 1.88
CA GLY A 341 16.62 12.47 0.47
C GLY A 341 16.40 10.98 0.18
N THR A 342 16.84 10.57 -1.01
CA THR A 342 16.76 9.16 -1.46
C THR A 342 18.11 8.69 -1.94
N SER A 343 18.57 7.54 -1.49
CA SER A 343 19.88 7.04 -1.86
C SER A 343 19.90 5.54 -2.20
N ASN A 344 20.85 5.16 -3.08
CA ASN A 344 21.17 3.78 -3.45
C ASN A 344 19.93 2.99 -3.93
N SER A 345 18.98 3.65 -4.56
CA SER A 345 17.67 3.10 -4.93
C SER A 345 17.58 2.79 -6.43
N LEU A 346 16.70 1.88 -6.79
CA LEU A 346 16.42 1.44 -8.15
C LEU A 346 14.99 1.80 -8.54
N ILE A 347 14.84 2.56 -9.62
CA ILE A 347 13.55 2.87 -10.25
C ILE A 347 13.56 2.24 -11.66
N ALA A 348 12.96 1.07 -11.82
CA ALA A 348 13.11 0.31 -13.06
C ALA A 348 11.83 -0.39 -13.51
N ARG A 349 11.67 -0.50 -14.82
CA ARG A 349 10.55 -1.22 -15.49
C ARG A 349 9.16 -0.71 -15.10
N ASN A 350 9.08 0.52 -14.63
CA ASN A 350 7.78 1.14 -14.36
C ASN A 350 7.20 1.75 -15.64
N ILE A 351 5.89 1.77 -15.72
CA ILE A 351 5.15 2.52 -16.72
C ILE A 351 4.58 3.77 -16.04
N MET A 352 5.10 4.92 -16.42
CA MET A 352 4.62 6.22 -15.98
C MET A 352 3.86 6.87 -17.13
N TYR A 353 2.54 7.02 -16.99
CA TYR A 353 1.67 7.41 -18.09
C TYR A 353 0.78 8.60 -17.75
N ARG A 354 0.97 9.71 -18.47
CA ARG A 354 0.18 10.94 -18.39
C ARG A 354 -0.02 11.48 -16.96
N ASN A 355 1.02 11.41 -16.11
CA ASN A 355 1.03 12.07 -14.82
C ASN A 355 1.24 13.59 -14.98
N ASP A 356 1.19 14.34 -13.89
CA ASP A 356 1.21 15.81 -13.86
C ASP A 356 -0.03 16.40 -14.58
N THR A 357 -1.19 15.85 -14.25
CA THR A 357 -2.45 16.23 -14.90
C THR A 357 -2.89 17.67 -14.57
N LYS A 358 -2.33 18.25 -13.52
CA LYS A 358 -2.58 19.65 -13.10
C LYS A 358 -1.53 20.65 -13.64
N GLY A 359 -0.48 20.15 -14.31
CA GLY A 359 0.58 21.00 -14.84
C GLY A 359 1.40 21.70 -13.76
N LEU A 360 1.68 20.98 -12.68
CA LEU A 360 2.41 21.50 -11.51
C LEU A 360 3.94 21.33 -11.64
N TYR A 361 4.42 20.91 -12.80
CA TYR A 361 5.84 20.70 -13.12
C TYR A 361 6.49 19.51 -12.39
N GLY A 362 5.70 18.52 -11.97
CA GLY A 362 6.23 17.27 -11.42
C GLY A 362 6.63 16.25 -12.49
N GLY A 363 5.95 16.25 -13.63
CA GLY A 363 6.23 15.37 -14.75
C GLY A 363 5.91 13.91 -14.51
N GLN A 364 6.57 13.02 -15.27
CA GLN A 364 6.43 11.59 -15.06
C GLN A 364 7.33 11.10 -13.92
N LEU A 365 8.52 11.68 -13.81
CA LEU A 365 9.53 11.36 -12.80
C LEU A 365 10.10 12.66 -12.23
N LEU A 366 10.06 12.81 -10.92
CA LEU A 366 10.54 13.97 -10.19
C LEU A 366 11.74 13.61 -9.31
N LEU A 367 12.90 14.25 -9.56
CA LEU A 367 14.08 14.15 -8.71
C LEU A 367 14.18 15.44 -7.89
N GLN A 368 13.81 15.36 -6.64
CA GLN A 368 13.84 16.45 -5.69
C GLN A 368 15.21 16.58 -5.01
N TYR A 369 15.26 17.19 -3.81
CA TYR A 369 16.51 17.48 -3.10
C TYR A 369 17.19 16.22 -2.58
N ASP A 370 18.53 16.20 -2.64
CA ASP A 370 19.43 15.23 -2.02
C ASP A 370 19.23 13.78 -2.49
N THR A 371 19.08 13.59 -3.82
CA THR A 371 19.09 12.27 -4.42
C THR A 371 20.52 11.82 -4.74
N LYS A 372 20.92 10.62 -4.24
CA LYS A 372 22.29 10.10 -4.35
C LYS A 372 22.38 8.67 -4.83
N ASN A 373 23.21 8.41 -5.84
CA ASN A 373 23.55 7.06 -6.31
C ASN A 373 22.33 6.20 -6.68
N ASN A 374 21.26 6.81 -7.19
CA ASN A 374 20.09 6.07 -7.63
C ASN A 374 20.23 5.66 -9.10
N THR A 375 19.67 4.54 -9.46
CA THR A 375 19.60 4.01 -10.82
C THR A 375 18.17 4.11 -11.34
N ILE A 376 18.00 4.75 -12.49
CA ILE A 376 16.70 4.97 -13.14
C ILE A 376 16.80 4.38 -14.55
N GLU A 377 16.22 3.20 -14.75
CA GLU A 377 16.39 2.49 -16.01
C GLU A 377 15.19 1.66 -16.43
N LYS A 378 15.12 1.38 -17.73
CA LYS A 378 14.12 0.48 -18.32
C LYS A 378 12.67 0.89 -18.03
N ASN A 379 12.42 2.15 -17.74
CA ASN A 379 11.07 2.68 -17.56
C ASN A 379 10.49 3.15 -18.89
N ILE A 380 9.18 3.14 -18.99
CA ILE A 380 8.42 3.77 -20.07
C ILE A 380 7.74 5.00 -19.50
N LEU A 381 8.09 6.18 -20.06
CA LEU A 381 7.54 7.45 -19.65
C LEU A 381 6.74 8.06 -20.82
N THR A 382 5.43 8.10 -20.69
CA THR A 382 4.54 8.76 -21.65
C THR A 382 4.03 10.07 -21.06
N ALA A 383 4.45 11.21 -21.61
CA ALA A 383 4.05 12.51 -21.09
C ALA A 383 2.64 12.90 -21.56
N GLY A 384 1.86 13.49 -20.66
CA GLY A 384 0.58 14.13 -20.92
C GLY A 384 0.70 15.57 -21.39
N ASP A 385 -0.27 16.41 -21.03
CA ASP A 385 -0.34 17.82 -21.44
C ASP A 385 0.79 18.69 -20.89
N SER A 386 1.34 18.36 -19.71
CA SER A 386 2.50 19.06 -19.14
C SER A 386 3.77 18.89 -19.95
N ARG A 387 3.85 17.87 -20.82
CA ARG A 387 5.00 17.52 -21.66
C ARG A 387 6.28 17.15 -20.89
N LEU A 388 6.29 17.26 -19.58
CA LEU A 388 7.47 17.04 -18.73
C LEU A 388 7.69 15.54 -18.47
N PHE A 389 8.86 15.05 -18.86
CA PHE A 389 9.26 13.67 -18.57
C PHE A 389 10.00 13.57 -17.23
N ILE A 390 11.04 14.36 -17.06
CA ILE A 390 11.86 14.37 -15.84
C ILE A 390 11.94 15.79 -15.33
N GLY A 391 11.53 15.97 -14.05
CA GLY A 391 11.78 17.17 -13.26
C GLY A 391 12.99 16.98 -12.35
N ASN A 392 14.01 17.82 -12.46
CA ASN A 392 15.15 17.85 -11.52
C ASN A 392 15.63 19.30 -11.37
N ASP A 393 15.16 19.92 -10.30
CA ASP A 393 15.43 21.34 -10.04
C ASP A 393 16.61 21.55 -9.07
N PHE A 394 17.13 20.50 -8.47
CA PHE A 394 18.19 20.57 -7.49
C PHE A 394 19.57 20.26 -8.07
N THR A 395 20.53 21.18 -7.87
CA THR A 395 21.91 21.03 -8.35
C THR A 395 22.75 20.12 -7.46
N GLU A 396 22.31 19.88 -6.25
CA GLU A 396 22.96 19.07 -5.22
C GLU A 396 22.88 17.55 -5.48
N ASN A 397 21.97 17.14 -6.36
CA ASN A 397 21.80 15.73 -6.73
C ASN A 397 23.07 15.17 -7.39
N GLU A 398 23.55 14.01 -6.95
CA GLU A 398 24.82 13.43 -7.40
C GLU A 398 24.78 11.91 -7.53
N GLY A 399 25.63 11.37 -8.41
CA GLY A 399 25.79 9.91 -8.58
C GLY A 399 24.59 9.19 -9.19
N ASN A 400 23.51 9.88 -9.53
CA ASN A 400 22.34 9.24 -10.14
C ASN A 400 22.62 8.90 -11.60
N THR A 401 22.18 7.73 -12.04
CA THR A 401 22.25 7.27 -13.42
C THR A 401 20.86 7.18 -14.03
N VAL A 402 20.69 7.73 -15.23
CA VAL A 402 19.44 7.67 -15.99
C VAL A 402 19.75 7.11 -17.37
N ASN A 403 19.24 5.90 -17.68
CA ASN A 403 19.57 5.25 -18.95
C ASN A 403 18.59 4.11 -19.28
N HIS A 404 18.60 3.65 -20.54
CA HIS A 404 17.74 2.56 -21.02
C HIS A 404 16.24 2.83 -20.77
N ASN A 405 15.77 4.07 -20.88
CA ASN A 405 14.37 4.42 -20.74
C ASN A 405 13.72 4.65 -22.11
N VAL A 406 12.43 4.52 -22.16
CA VAL A 406 11.60 4.83 -23.32
C VAL A 406 10.78 6.09 -23.03
N TYR A 407 10.90 7.07 -23.89
CA TYR A 407 10.16 8.33 -23.80
C TYR A 407 9.17 8.42 -24.94
N HIS A 408 7.94 8.78 -24.66
CA HIS A 408 6.90 8.97 -25.65
C HIS A 408 6.03 10.19 -25.33
N LYS A 409 5.67 10.94 -26.35
CA LYS A 409 4.66 12.00 -26.29
C LYS A 409 3.80 11.92 -27.53
N GLU A 410 2.51 11.83 -27.33
CA GLU A 410 1.55 11.94 -28.43
C GLU A 410 1.51 13.35 -29.00
N ALA A 411 1.30 13.47 -30.31
CA ALA A 411 1.12 14.68 -31.08
C ALA A 411 2.39 15.56 -31.28
N ASP A 412 2.23 16.58 -32.08
CA ASP A 412 3.26 17.43 -32.75
C ASP A 412 4.13 18.31 -31.84
N GLN A 413 4.16 18.07 -30.55
CA GLN A 413 4.98 18.83 -29.61
C GLN A 413 6.07 17.95 -28.98
N ASP A 414 7.30 18.45 -28.98
CA ASP A 414 8.40 17.80 -28.29
C ASP A 414 8.16 17.76 -26.78
N GLY A 415 8.68 16.70 -26.11
CA GLY A 415 8.70 16.61 -24.66
C GLY A 415 9.73 17.52 -24.01
N ILE A 416 9.63 17.69 -22.71
CA ILE A 416 10.50 18.55 -21.90
C ILE A 416 11.26 17.67 -20.89
N TRP A 417 12.55 17.98 -20.71
CA TRP A 417 13.39 17.44 -19.63
C TRP A 417 13.98 18.60 -18.84
N MET A 418 13.76 18.64 -17.56
CA MET A 418 14.46 19.56 -16.67
C MET A 418 15.59 18.81 -15.96
N TRP A 419 16.81 19.31 -16.02
CA TRP A 419 17.97 18.69 -15.37
C TRP A 419 18.85 19.74 -14.70
N LYS A 420 18.92 19.70 -13.37
CA LYS A 420 19.69 20.65 -12.55
C LYS A 420 19.37 22.11 -12.93
N LYS A 421 18.09 22.48 -12.88
CA LYS A 421 17.54 23.81 -13.20
C LYS A 421 17.60 24.21 -14.66
N LYS A 422 18.01 23.34 -15.55
CA LYS A 422 18.06 23.65 -16.97
C LYS A 422 17.04 22.82 -17.74
N GLU A 423 16.18 23.51 -18.46
CA GLU A 423 15.18 22.91 -19.33
C GLU A 423 15.78 22.60 -20.72
N TYR A 424 15.35 21.48 -21.27
CA TYR A 424 15.66 20.99 -22.59
C TYR A 424 14.37 20.60 -23.29
N ASP A 425 14.14 21.16 -24.47
CA ASP A 425 12.95 21.00 -25.29
C ASP A 425 13.08 19.89 -26.35
N SER A 426 14.21 19.18 -26.36
CA SER A 426 14.39 18.02 -27.23
C SER A 426 15.25 16.95 -26.57
N PHE A 427 14.94 15.70 -26.86
CA PHE A 427 15.67 14.54 -26.35
C PHE A 427 17.16 14.58 -26.72
N SER A 428 17.49 15.04 -27.95
CA SER A 428 18.86 15.14 -28.41
C SER A 428 19.66 16.17 -27.65
N SER A 429 19.08 17.36 -27.36
CA SER A 429 19.71 18.41 -26.58
C SER A 429 19.97 18.00 -25.14
N TYR A 430 18.98 17.36 -24.51
CA TYR A 430 19.07 16.79 -23.17
C TYR A 430 20.21 15.75 -23.06
N ARG A 431 20.22 14.74 -23.91
CA ARG A 431 21.26 13.68 -23.93
C ARG A 431 22.67 14.25 -24.14
N LYS A 432 22.81 15.15 -25.09
CA LYS A 432 24.11 15.79 -25.42
C LYS A 432 24.68 16.55 -24.22
N ALA A 433 23.81 17.28 -23.52
CA ALA A 433 24.22 18.16 -22.41
C ALA A 433 24.51 17.40 -21.13
N THR A 434 23.63 16.44 -20.78
CA THR A 434 23.65 15.76 -19.47
C THR A 434 24.48 14.47 -19.46
N LYS A 435 24.66 13.86 -20.61
CA LYS A 435 25.22 12.51 -20.81
C LYS A 435 24.36 11.40 -20.23
N ASN A 436 23.15 11.70 -19.76
CA ASN A 436 22.13 10.71 -19.44
C ASN A 436 21.53 10.07 -20.70
N ASP A 437 20.81 8.99 -20.53
CA ASP A 437 19.95 8.33 -21.53
C ASP A 437 20.63 8.02 -22.87
N GLN A 438 21.93 7.64 -22.82
CA GLN A 438 22.69 7.35 -24.04
C GLN A 438 22.16 6.11 -24.78
N GLN A 439 21.55 5.15 -24.08
CA GLN A 439 20.93 3.94 -24.64
C GLN A 439 19.39 3.98 -24.57
N SER A 440 18.82 5.10 -24.17
CA SER A 440 17.37 5.32 -24.16
C SER A 440 16.85 5.72 -25.55
N ILE A 441 15.56 5.53 -25.77
CA ILE A 441 14.91 5.87 -27.03
C ILE A 441 13.74 6.84 -26.83
N TYR A 442 13.46 7.63 -27.87
CA TYR A 442 12.24 8.42 -27.98
C TYR A 442 11.38 7.80 -29.08
N ALA A 443 10.38 7.03 -28.68
CA ALA A 443 9.55 6.26 -29.61
C ALA A 443 8.23 5.89 -28.97
N ASP A 444 7.19 5.68 -29.78
CA ASP A 444 5.92 5.13 -29.34
C ASP A 444 6.15 3.72 -28.74
N PRO A 445 5.75 3.48 -27.49
CA PRO A 445 5.85 2.18 -26.86
C PRO A 445 4.90 1.14 -27.48
N MET A 446 3.91 1.57 -28.27
CA MET A 446 2.90 0.71 -28.90
C MET A 446 2.17 -0.15 -27.86
N PHE A 447 1.52 0.48 -26.90
CA PHE A 447 0.65 -0.20 -25.96
C PHE A 447 -0.57 -0.78 -26.69
N ARG A 448 -1.07 -1.93 -26.24
CA ARG A 448 -2.18 -2.61 -26.88
C ARG A 448 -3.48 -1.81 -26.85
N ASP A 449 -3.80 -1.23 -25.73
CA ASP A 449 -5.03 -0.43 -25.58
C ASP A 449 -4.85 0.62 -24.47
N GLU A 450 -4.39 1.79 -24.84
CA GLU A 450 -4.18 2.90 -23.91
C GLU A 450 -5.49 3.42 -23.29
N ALA A 451 -6.59 3.30 -24.05
CA ALA A 451 -7.89 3.78 -23.58
C ALA A 451 -8.44 2.96 -22.40
N SER A 452 -8.09 1.69 -22.33
CA SER A 452 -8.42 0.81 -21.20
C SER A 452 -7.27 0.60 -20.20
N TYR A 453 -6.18 1.36 -20.36
CA TYR A 453 -4.96 1.23 -19.56
C TYR A 453 -4.31 -0.17 -19.64
N ASP A 454 -4.50 -0.88 -20.77
CA ASP A 454 -3.73 -2.08 -21.09
C ASP A 454 -2.36 -1.67 -21.68
N PHE A 455 -1.41 -1.53 -20.79
CA PHE A 455 -0.04 -1.17 -21.13
C PHE A 455 0.82 -2.35 -21.59
N SER A 456 0.23 -3.47 -21.98
CA SER A 456 0.93 -4.56 -22.62
C SER A 456 1.52 -4.09 -23.96
N LEU A 457 2.78 -4.41 -24.21
CA LEU A 457 3.44 -3.99 -25.44
C LEU A 457 3.06 -4.89 -26.63
N ASP A 458 2.84 -4.25 -27.79
CA ASP A 458 2.76 -4.99 -29.05
C ASP A 458 4.04 -5.79 -29.29
N PRO A 459 3.99 -6.98 -29.95
CA PRO A 459 5.18 -7.75 -30.30
C PRO A 459 6.24 -6.97 -31.10
N ASP A 460 5.83 -6.00 -31.91
CA ASP A 460 6.70 -5.18 -32.74
C ASP A 460 7.16 -3.88 -32.04
N SER A 461 6.79 -3.69 -30.79
CA SER A 461 7.15 -2.51 -30.01
C SER A 461 8.66 -2.28 -29.93
N PRO A 462 9.15 -1.06 -30.27
CA PRO A 462 10.56 -0.72 -30.10
C PRO A 462 10.99 -0.69 -28.64
N ALA A 463 10.05 -0.49 -27.70
CA ALA A 463 10.31 -0.44 -26.28
C ALA A 463 10.90 -1.78 -25.76
N ARG A 464 10.47 -2.92 -26.30
CA ARG A 464 10.98 -4.25 -25.89
C ARG A 464 12.50 -4.36 -25.91
N LYS A 465 13.14 -3.77 -26.91
CA LYS A 465 14.61 -3.81 -27.06
C LYS A 465 15.36 -3.04 -25.98
N VAL A 466 14.66 -2.21 -25.24
CA VAL A 466 15.23 -1.33 -24.22
C VAL A 466 14.94 -1.85 -22.82
N ILE A 467 13.72 -2.36 -22.60
CA ILE A 467 13.26 -2.75 -21.25
C ILE A 467 13.47 -4.25 -20.95
N GLU A 468 13.52 -5.09 -21.96
CA GLU A 468 13.87 -6.52 -21.84
C GLU A 468 15.41 -6.70 -21.80
#